data_50904d415e71d3483b6c31f776333061
#
_entry.id   50904d415e71d3483b6c31f776333061
#
_cell.length_a   1.000
_cell.length_b   1.000
_cell.length_c   1.000
_cell.angle_alpha   90.00
_cell.angle_beta   90.00
_cell.angle_gamma   90.00
#
_symmetry.space_group_name_H-M   'P 1'
#
loop_
_entity.id
_entity.type
_entity.pdbx_description
1 polymer ?
#
loop_
_entity_poly.entity_id
_entity_poly.type
_entity_poly.pdbx_seq_one_letter_code
_entity_poly.pdbx_strand_id
1 'polypeptide(L)'
;MKLSQKQQQIVSHKDGALLVEAGPGSGKTRVLIERIKFLLSSTKRGKILALTFSNLAADEMKERLSEDQSFEEQVDRVTVGTIHSFCLDLVQSRGNLIGLDTDMVLFENEEDRRTLLKEVFIENPQLKDFLAQYDDKSKVF
;
A
#
# COMPACT_ATOMS: atom_id res chain seq x y z
N MET A 1 4.60 12.44 -25.01
CA MET A 1 4.63 13.80 -24.39
C MET A 1 5.90 13.91 -23.54
N LYS A 2 6.73 14.92 -23.74
CA LYS A 2 8.01 15.05 -22.99
C LYS A 2 7.76 15.51 -21.55
N LEU A 3 8.58 15.04 -20.62
CA LEU A 3 8.58 15.51 -19.22
C LEU A 3 9.10 16.96 -19.15
N SER A 4 8.55 17.77 -18.26
CA SER A 4 9.08 19.10 -17.96
C SER A 4 10.46 18.99 -17.27
N GLN A 5 11.22 20.07 -17.23
CA GLN A 5 12.52 20.09 -16.58
C GLN A 5 12.44 19.72 -15.09
N LYS A 6 11.43 20.22 -14.37
CA LYS A 6 11.17 19.84 -12.95
C LYS A 6 10.85 18.36 -12.80
N GLN A 7 10.01 17.81 -13.68
CA GLN A 7 9.67 16.39 -13.68
C GLN A 7 10.90 15.52 -13.96
N GLN A 8 11.78 15.94 -14.88
CA GLN A 8 13.04 15.24 -15.15
C GLN A 8 13.97 15.22 -13.93
N GLN A 9 14.06 16.32 -13.19
CA GLN A 9 14.83 16.39 -11.95
C GLN A 9 14.31 15.42 -10.88
N ILE A 10 12.98 15.30 -10.75
CA ILE A 10 12.35 14.35 -9.83
C ILE A 10 12.68 12.91 -10.26
N VAL A 11 12.54 12.60 -11.53
CA VAL A 11 12.81 11.26 -12.09
C VAL A 11 14.28 10.86 -11.86
N SER A 12 15.22 11.76 -12.08
CA SER A 12 16.66 11.50 -11.98
C SER A 12 17.26 11.70 -10.58
N HIS A 13 16.44 12.05 -9.58
CA HIS A 13 16.93 12.18 -8.20
C HIS A 13 17.50 10.84 -7.69
N LYS A 14 18.75 10.85 -7.23
CA LYS A 14 19.46 9.61 -6.91
C LYS A 14 19.29 9.18 -5.46
N ASP A 15 19.68 10.02 -4.52
CA ASP A 15 19.85 9.64 -3.12
C ASP A 15 19.08 10.56 -2.17
N GLY A 16 18.60 10.00 -1.06
CA GLY A 16 17.92 10.72 -0.01
C GLY A 16 16.40 10.86 -0.20
N ALA A 17 15.75 11.42 0.80
CA ALA A 17 14.33 11.67 0.76
C ALA A 17 13.99 12.81 -0.20
N LEU A 18 12.91 12.63 -0.97
CA LEU A 18 12.37 13.65 -1.87
C LEU A 18 10.87 13.80 -1.62
N LEU A 19 10.46 14.99 -1.20
CA LEU A 19 9.06 15.38 -1.11
C LEU A 19 8.67 16.12 -2.39
N VAL A 20 7.59 15.68 -3.04
CA VAL A 20 7.06 16.30 -4.25
C VAL A 20 5.63 16.74 -4.01
N GLU A 21 5.42 18.04 -3.99
CA GLU A 21 4.09 18.63 -3.93
C GLU A 21 3.59 18.95 -5.34
N ALA A 22 2.40 18.43 -5.67
CA ALA A 22 1.86 18.56 -7.01
C ALA A 22 0.33 18.56 -7.00
N GLY A 23 -0.28 19.50 -7.68
CA GLY A 23 -1.73 19.64 -7.80
C GLY A 23 -2.38 18.50 -8.62
N PRO A 24 -3.71 18.43 -8.64
CA PRO A 24 -4.45 17.53 -9.54
C PRO A 24 -4.06 17.75 -11.00
N GLY A 25 -4.00 16.68 -11.80
CA GLY A 25 -3.67 16.76 -13.23
C GLY A 25 -2.22 17.08 -13.58
N SER A 26 -1.33 17.27 -12.59
CA SER A 26 0.09 17.60 -12.82
C SER A 26 0.95 16.45 -13.36
N GLY A 27 0.38 15.25 -13.49
CA GLY A 27 1.07 14.06 -13.98
C GLY A 27 1.88 13.32 -12.91
N LYS A 28 1.49 13.36 -11.64
CA LYS A 28 2.15 12.67 -10.52
C LYS A 28 2.42 11.19 -10.79
N THR A 29 1.38 10.45 -11.18
CA THR A 29 1.49 9.01 -11.47
C THR A 29 2.49 8.75 -12.59
N ARG A 30 2.46 9.57 -13.64
CA ARG A 30 3.41 9.47 -14.74
C ARG A 30 4.86 9.67 -14.27
N VAL A 31 5.11 10.70 -13.47
CA VAL A 31 6.45 10.97 -12.93
C VAL A 31 6.94 9.82 -12.06
N LEU A 32 6.05 9.20 -11.26
CA LEU A 32 6.36 8.01 -10.46
C LEU A 32 6.76 6.82 -11.34
N ILE A 33 6.01 6.54 -12.40
CA ILE A 33 6.30 5.46 -13.33
C ILE A 33 7.65 5.69 -14.03
N GLU A 34 7.88 6.88 -14.54
CA GLU A 34 9.15 7.23 -15.17
C GLU A 34 10.32 7.14 -14.18
N ARG A 35 10.10 7.47 -12.90
CA ARG A 35 11.10 7.28 -11.86
C ARG A 35 11.39 5.81 -11.59
N ILE A 36 10.38 4.96 -11.51
CA ILE A 36 10.55 3.51 -11.36
C ILE A 36 11.40 2.97 -12.52
N LYS A 37 11.06 3.33 -13.75
CA LYS A 37 11.80 2.95 -14.96
C LYS A 37 13.26 3.43 -14.90
N PHE A 38 13.48 4.67 -14.50
CA PHE A 38 14.82 5.22 -14.33
C PHE A 38 15.63 4.43 -13.28
N LEU A 39 15.05 4.10 -12.14
CA LEU A 39 15.70 3.35 -11.09
C LEU A 39 16.02 1.92 -11.55
N LEU A 40 15.12 1.24 -12.25
CA LEU A 40 15.35 -0.09 -12.81
C LEU A 40 16.50 -0.10 -13.81
N SER A 41 16.56 0.91 -14.69
CA SER A 41 17.65 1.03 -15.68
C SER A 41 18.99 1.44 -15.06
N SER A 42 18.96 2.21 -13.97
CA SER A 42 20.15 2.76 -13.32
C SER A 42 20.82 1.77 -12.37
N THR A 43 20.09 0.78 -11.85
CA THR A 43 20.59 -0.19 -10.88
C THR A 43 20.25 -1.61 -11.31
N LYS A 44 21.23 -2.52 -11.24
CA LYS A 44 21.01 -3.96 -11.49
C LYS A 44 20.61 -4.74 -10.22
N ARG A 45 20.64 -4.11 -9.06
CA ARG A 45 20.38 -4.73 -7.76
C ARG A 45 19.36 -3.91 -6.98
N GLY A 46 18.69 -4.58 -6.04
CA GLY A 46 17.66 -3.97 -5.20
C GLY A 46 16.25 -4.12 -5.75
N LYS A 47 15.29 -3.88 -4.87
CA LYS A 47 13.85 -3.90 -5.15
C LYS A 47 13.26 -2.51 -4.96
N ILE A 48 12.21 -2.22 -5.70
CA ILE A 48 11.46 -0.96 -5.61
C ILE A 48 10.10 -1.30 -4.99
N LEU A 49 9.72 -0.56 -3.95
CA LEU A 49 8.40 -0.61 -3.35
C LEU A 49 7.66 0.67 -3.70
N ALA A 50 6.57 0.55 -4.45
CA ALA A 50 5.68 1.64 -4.83
C ALA A 50 4.33 1.48 -4.12
N LEU A 51 4.00 2.42 -3.23
CA LEU A 51 2.80 2.37 -2.42
C LEU A 51 1.80 3.46 -2.80
N THR A 52 0.52 3.09 -2.81
CA THR A 52 -0.61 3.97 -3.05
C THR A 52 -1.63 3.89 -1.92
N PHE A 53 -2.62 4.77 -1.93
CA PHE A 53 -3.72 4.71 -0.97
C PHE A 53 -4.88 3.82 -1.42
N SER A 54 -5.04 3.54 -2.71
CA SER A 54 -6.16 2.77 -3.24
C SER A 54 -5.71 1.64 -4.16
N ASN A 55 -6.47 0.56 -4.18
CA ASN A 55 -6.23 -0.56 -5.08
C ASN A 55 -6.33 -0.13 -6.54
N LEU A 56 -7.30 0.72 -6.87
CA LEU A 56 -7.45 1.26 -8.22
C LEU A 56 -6.18 1.97 -8.72
N ALA A 57 -5.57 2.80 -7.87
CA ALA A 57 -4.32 3.48 -8.22
C ALA A 57 -3.13 2.51 -8.32
N ALA A 58 -3.12 1.45 -7.51
CA ALA A 58 -2.11 0.40 -7.61
C ALA A 58 -2.23 -0.37 -8.92
N ASP A 59 -3.45 -0.73 -9.31
CA ASP A 59 -3.72 -1.51 -10.52
C ASP A 59 -3.42 -0.67 -11.78
N GLU A 60 -3.82 0.61 -11.81
CA GLU A 60 -3.43 1.54 -12.87
C GLU A 60 -1.90 1.66 -13.02
N MET A 61 -1.18 1.68 -11.90
CA MET A 61 0.28 1.75 -11.93
C MET A 61 0.90 0.45 -12.46
N LYS A 62 0.38 -0.71 -12.07
CA LYS A 62 0.83 -2.03 -12.57
C LYS A 62 0.61 -2.13 -14.08
N GLU A 63 -0.60 -1.77 -14.55
CA GLU A 63 -0.95 -1.78 -15.98
C GLU A 63 0.03 -0.94 -16.79
N ARG A 64 0.25 0.31 -16.40
CA ARG A 64 1.18 1.21 -17.07
C ARG A 64 2.64 0.76 -17.06
N LEU A 65 3.05 0.03 -16.02
CA LEU A 65 4.40 -0.56 -15.98
C LEU A 65 4.50 -1.77 -16.90
N SER A 66 3.44 -2.58 -17.02
CA SER A 66 3.41 -3.76 -17.91
C SER A 66 3.30 -3.42 -19.39
N GLU A 67 2.79 -2.24 -19.74
CA GLU A 67 2.74 -1.78 -21.14
C GLU A 67 4.14 -1.58 -21.76
N ASP A 68 5.16 -1.44 -20.95
CA ASP A 68 6.53 -1.20 -21.40
C ASP A 68 7.36 -2.48 -21.40
N GLN A 69 7.39 -3.16 -22.54
CA GLN A 69 8.12 -4.42 -22.74
C GLN A 69 9.61 -4.34 -22.38
N SER A 70 10.20 -3.15 -22.34
CA SER A 70 11.62 -2.99 -21.98
C SER A 70 11.93 -3.31 -20.53
N PHE A 71 10.90 -3.43 -19.68
CA PHE A 71 11.02 -3.74 -18.25
C PHE A 71 10.43 -5.09 -17.85
N GLU A 72 9.95 -5.89 -18.80
CA GLU A 72 9.31 -7.18 -18.54
C GLU A 72 10.19 -8.11 -17.71
N GLU A 73 11.50 -8.19 -18.00
CA GLU A 73 12.46 -8.99 -17.23
C GLU A 73 12.75 -8.44 -15.83
N GLN A 74 12.34 -7.22 -15.51
CA GLN A 74 12.64 -6.53 -14.26
C GLN A 74 11.40 -6.30 -13.38
N VAL A 75 10.22 -6.71 -13.83
CA VAL A 75 8.94 -6.54 -13.10
C VAL A 75 9.01 -7.18 -11.72
N ASP A 76 9.69 -8.31 -11.56
CA ASP A 76 9.89 -9.00 -10.28
C ASP A 76 10.65 -8.16 -9.23
N ARG A 77 11.29 -7.08 -9.66
CA ARG A 77 12.00 -6.16 -8.79
C ARG A 77 11.11 -5.01 -8.30
N VAL A 78 9.88 -4.91 -8.79
CA VAL A 78 8.95 -3.84 -8.43
C VAL A 78 7.74 -4.44 -7.72
N THR A 79 7.51 -4.01 -6.48
CA THR A 79 6.28 -4.33 -5.74
C THR A 79 5.39 -3.09 -5.75
N VAL A 80 4.20 -3.21 -6.33
CA VAL A 80 3.19 -2.14 -6.35
C VAL A 80 1.97 -2.60 -5.57
N GLY A 81 1.53 -1.81 -4.60
CA GLY A 81 0.36 -2.13 -3.78
C GLY A 81 -0.11 -0.96 -2.93
N THR A 82 -1.06 -1.23 -2.06
CA THR A 82 -1.46 -0.27 -1.02
C THR A 82 -0.58 -0.42 0.22
N ILE A 83 -0.56 0.61 1.07
CA ILE A 83 0.11 0.53 2.37
C ILE A 83 -0.46 -0.64 3.19
N HIS A 84 -1.78 -0.84 3.15
CA HIS A 84 -2.44 -1.92 3.88
C HIS A 84 -2.01 -3.31 3.38
N SER A 85 -2.02 -3.53 2.05
CA SER A 85 -1.58 -4.82 1.48
C SER A 85 -0.11 -5.11 1.80
N PHE A 86 0.76 -4.11 1.72
CA PHE A 86 2.17 -4.27 2.09
C PHE A 86 2.35 -4.62 3.58
N CYS A 87 1.61 -3.94 4.48
CA CYS A 87 1.66 -4.25 5.90
C CYS A 87 1.14 -5.67 6.19
N LEU A 88 0.08 -6.10 5.51
CA LEU A 88 -0.44 -7.45 5.64
C LEU A 88 0.59 -8.50 5.19
N ASP A 89 1.18 -8.32 4.02
CA ASP A 89 2.25 -9.20 3.51
C ASP A 89 3.43 -9.30 4.49
N LEU A 90 3.79 -8.16 5.09
CA LEU A 90 4.86 -8.11 6.08
C LEU A 90 4.50 -8.89 7.36
N VAL A 91 3.28 -8.72 7.85
CA VAL A 91 2.78 -9.43 9.03
C VAL A 91 2.68 -10.94 8.76
N GLN A 92 2.11 -11.34 7.63
CA GLN A 92 2.01 -12.76 7.26
C GLN A 92 3.37 -13.43 7.05
N SER A 93 4.35 -12.69 6.48
CA SER A 93 5.67 -13.26 6.19
C SER A 93 6.63 -13.24 7.37
N ARG A 94 6.47 -12.33 8.32
CA ARG A 94 7.41 -12.07 9.41
C ARG A 94 6.81 -11.88 10.79
N GLY A 95 5.49 -11.97 10.92
CA GLY A 95 4.77 -11.79 12.19
C GLY A 95 5.23 -12.75 13.28
N ASN A 96 5.69 -13.96 12.89
CA ASN A 96 6.26 -14.93 13.81
C ASN A 96 7.45 -14.39 14.62
N LEU A 97 8.22 -13.45 14.07
CA LEU A 97 9.37 -12.84 14.77
C LEU A 97 8.94 -11.99 15.97
N ILE A 98 7.70 -11.56 16.01
CA ILE A 98 7.10 -10.75 17.08
C ILE A 98 5.97 -11.48 17.80
N GLY A 99 5.87 -12.81 17.62
CA GLY A 99 4.90 -13.67 18.29
C GLY A 99 3.49 -13.62 17.71
N LEU A 100 3.33 -13.12 16.49
CA LEU A 100 2.05 -13.19 15.78
C LEU A 100 1.94 -14.51 15.00
N ASP A 101 0.72 -15.04 14.93
CA ASP A 101 0.42 -16.20 14.09
C ASP A 101 0.43 -15.76 12.62
N THR A 102 1.10 -16.54 11.76
CA THR A 102 1.16 -16.28 10.31
C THR A 102 -0.12 -16.65 9.58
N ASP A 103 -0.97 -17.46 10.20
CA ASP A 103 -2.27 -17.89 9.67
C ASP A 103 -3.41 -16.91 9.99
N MET A 104 -3.07 -15.69 10.36
CA MET A 104 -4.06 -14.65 10.66
C MET A 104 -4.93 -14.33 9.45
N VAL A 105 -6.23 -14.28 9.69
CA VAL A 105 -7.23 -13.83 8.73
C VAL A 105 -7.52 -12.35 8.95
N LEU A 106 -7.42 -11.55 7.91
CA LEU A 106 -7.81 -10.15 7.95
C LEU A 106 -9.30 -10.00 7.62
N PHE A 107 -10.07 -9.50 8.56
CA PHE A 107 -11.49 -9.17 8.34
C PHE A 107 -11.59 -7.74 7.78
N GLU A 108 -11.72 -7.63 6.46
CA GLU A 108 -11.78 -6.33 5.77
C GLU A 108 -13.20 -5.75 5.73
N ASN A 109 -14.22 -6.61 5.67
CA ASN A 109 -15.58 -6.14 5.58
C ASN A 109 -16.24 -5.94 6.97
N GLU A 110 -17.22 -5.05 7.02
CA GLU A 110 -17.88 -4.66 8.27
C GLU A 110 -18.75 -5.78 8.85
N GLU A 111 -19.25 -6.66 7.99
CA GLU A 111 -20.10 -7.77 8.39
C GLU A 111 -19.32 -8.87 9.12
N ASP A 112 -18.12 -9.21 8.61
CA ASP A 112 -17.21 -10.15 9.27
C ASP A 112 -16.71 -9.60 10.60
N ARG A 113 -16.36 -8.30 10.64
CA ARG A 113 -15.98 -7.61 11.88
C ARG A 113 -17.08 -7.65 12.91
N ARG A 114 -18.34 -7.39 12.51
CA ARG A 114 -19.51 -7.46 13.42
C ARG A 114 -19.74 -8.88 13.92
N THR A 115 -19.54 -9.88 13.08
CA THR A 115 -19.69 -11.29 13.47
C THR A 115 -18.64 -11.67 14.50
N LEU A 116 -17.38 -11.35 14.24
CA LEU A 116 -16.28 -11.58 15.18
C LEU A 116 -16.52 -10.86 16.52
N LEU A 117 -16.94 -9.60 16.48
CA LEU A 117 -17.27 -8.86 17.71
C LEU A 117 -18.39 -9.52 18.50
N LYS A 118 -19.44 -10.02 17.84
CA LYS A 118 -20.52 -10.75 18.52
C LYS A 118 -20.01 -12.00 19.22
N GLU A 119 -19.14 -12.77 18.58
CA GLU A 119 -18.52 -13.97 19.18
C GLU A 119 -17.69 -13.61 20.41
N VAL A 120 -16.83 -12.59 20.29
CA VAL A 120 -16.02 -12.10 21.43
C VAL A 120 -16.90 -11.65 22.60
N PHE A 121 -18.06 -11.04 22.33
CA PHE A 121 -18.98 -10.60 23.41
C PHE A 121 -19.80 -11.72 24.01
N ILE A 122 -20.04 -12.79 23.25
CA ILE A 122 -20.69 -14.01 23.78
C ILE A 122 -19.73 -14.70 24.77
N GLU A 123 -18.45 -14.79 24.39
CA GLU A 123 -17.43 -15.42 25.21
C GLU A 123 -17.00 -14.56 26.42
N ASN A 124 -17.17 -13.25 26.35
CA ASN A 124 -16.77 -12.30 27.38
C ASN A 124 -17.93 -11.38 27.78
N PRO A 125 -18.91 -11.87 28.60
CA PRO A 125 -20.11 -11.10 28.96
C PRO A 125 -19.82 -9.75 29.61
N GLN A 126 -18.71 -9.62 30.33
CA GLN A 126 -18.26 -8.36 30.97
C GLN A 126 -17.91 -7.25 29.97
N LEU A 127 -17.64 -7.58 28.70
CA LEU A 127 -17.41 -6.60 27.66
C LEU A 127 -18.72 -5.97 27.14
N LYS A 128 -19.88 -6.61 27.40
CA LYS A 128 -21.20 -6.04 27.02
C LYS A 128 -21.48 -4.72 27.75
N ASP A 129 -21.12 -4.64 29.02
CA ASP A 129 -21.32 -3.42 29.81
C ASP A 129 -20.41 -2.29 29.34
N PHE A 130 -19.24 -2.62 28.87
CA PHE A 130 -18.31 -1.67 28.28
C PHE A 130 -18.86 -1.09 26.97
N LEU A 131 -19.49 -1.90 26.11
CA LEU A 131 -20.12 -1.43 24.86
C LEU A 131 -21.37 -0.59 25.13
N ALA A 132 -22.22 -0.94 26.09
CA ALA A 132 -23.38 -0.15 26.42
C ALA A 132 -23.03 1.30 26.78
N GLN A 133 -21.83 1.53 27.33
CA GLN A 133 -21.31 2.87 27.57
C GLN A 133 -20.79 3.57 26.30
N TYR A 134 -20.46 2.82 25.23
CA TYR A 134 -19.93 3.36 23.98
C TYR A 134 -20.99 3.49 22.88
N ASP A 135 -22.11 2.76 22.97
CA ASP A 135 -23.15 2.75 21.93
C ASP A 135 -23.91 4.09 21.84
N ASP A 136 -23.85 4.91 22.89
CA ASP A 136 -24.39 6.29 22.87
C ASP A 136 -23.42 7.30 22.20
N LYS A 137 -22.26 6.85 21.74
CA LYS A 137 -21.25 7.60 20.98
C LYS A 137 -20.94 6.97 19.64
N SER A 138 -21.94 6.49 18.93
CA SER A 138 -21.85 5.81 17.62
C SER A 138 -21.32 6.68 16.45
N LYS A 139 -20.25 7.43 16.70
CA LYS A 139 -19.54 8.21 15.68
C LYS A 139 -18.04 8.03 15.71
N VAL A 140 -17.56 6.94 16.26
CA VAL A 140 -16.12 6.66 16.28
C VAL A 140 -15.87 5.25 15.76
N PHE A 141 -16.27 5.05 14.46
CA PHE A 141 -15.63 4.00 13.60
C PHE A 141 -16.20 4.17 12.20
#